data_d6812b2748169f62687264cfa21c20be
#
_entry.id   d6812b2748169f62687264cfa21c20be
#
_cell.length_a   1.000
_cell.length_b   1.000
_cell.length_c   1.000
_cell.angle_alpha   90.00
_cell.angle_beta   90.00
_cell.angle_gamma   90.00
#
_symmetry.space_group_name_H-M   'P 1'
#
loop_
_entity.id
_entity.type
_entity.pdbx_description
1 polymer ?
#
loop_
_entity_poly.entity_id
_entity_poly.type
_entity_poly.pdbx_seq_one_letter_code
_entity_poly.pdbx_strand_id
1 'polypeptide(L)'
;WERFAALPHSKVEQAAFDVSPGRSVALVDFRRLRQPHPYVAMVPQWDLLNLLAEAGEAEPTFTLRMRAEVTGLLREEGKISGVRYQSPSGPGELRAELTVGCDGRGSLARREAGLKPREYPVPFDVWWFRLPRDATATFTLFPRTAPGKALIVIPREGYLQIAFLIPKGPDARLRARGLDAFRRDVVELMPEASESVQAVTSLDDVKHLDVRM
;
A
#
# COMPACT_ATOMS: atom_id res chain seq x y z
N TRP A 1 -3.85 -3.55 -22.28
CA TRP A 1 -2.94 -2.47 -21.90
C TRP A 1 -3.60 -1.08 -22.00
N GLU A 2 -4.34 -0.80 -23.06
CA GLU A 2 -4.96 0.51 -23.32
C GLU A 2 -5.82 1.00 -22.14
N ARG A 3 -6.69 0.13 -21.60
CA ARG A 3 -7.52 0.44 -20.43
C ARG A 3 -6.68 0.80 -19.19
N PHE A 4 -5.58 0.10 -18.97
CA PHE A 4 -4.66 0.41 -17.86
C PHE A 4 -3.94 1.75 -18.08
N ALA A 5 -3.49 2.02 -19.31
CA ALA A 5 -2.80 3.26 -19.66
C ALA A 5 -3.69 4.50 -19.54
N ALA A 6 -5.02 4.31 -19.63
CA ALA A 6 -6.02 5.37 -19.44
C ALA A 6 -6.32 5.69 -17.97
N LEU A 7 -5.89 4.83 -17.02
CA LEU A 7 -6.06 5.11 -15.60
C LEU A 7 -5.20 6.30 -15.16
N PRO A 8 -5.69 7.13 -14.23
CA PRO A 8 -4.89 8.18 -13.61
C PRO A 8 -3.65 7.58 -12.94
N HIS A 9 -2.45 7.95 -13.37
CA HIS A 9 -1.22 7.47 -12.76
C HIS A 9 -0.04 8.43 -12.95
N SER A 10 0.85 8.45 -11.97
CA SER A 10 2.15 9.11 -12.12
C SER A 10 3.19 8.10 -12.61
N LYS A 11 4.09 8.53 -13.49
CA LYS A 11 5.20 7.71 -14.00
C LYS A 11 6.46 8.01 -13.21
N VAL A 12 7.09 6.97 -12.67
CA VAL A 12 8.40 7.04 -12.03
C VAL A 12 9.41 6.42 -12.99
N GLU A 13 10.22 7.24 -13.59
CA GLU A 13 11.26 6.83 -14.55
C GLU A 13 12.62 6.64 -13.88
N GLN A 14 12.83 7.27 -12.72
CA GLN A 14 14.06 7.17 -11.94
C GLN A 14 13.75 7.11 -10.45
N ALA A 15 14.58 6.39 -9.71
CA ALA A 15 14.67 6.50 -8.26
C ALA A 15 16.08 6.96 -7.89
N ALA A 16 16.18 7.97 -7.05
CA ALA A 16 17.44 8.55 -6.65
C ALA A 16 17.47 8.83 -5.14
N PHE A 17 18.63 9.08 -4.57
CA PHE A 17 18.86 9.44 -3.16
C PHE A 17 19.52 10.81 -3.06
N ASP A 18 19.03 11.66 -2.20
CA ASP A 18 19.75 12.87 -1.81
C ASP A 18 20.82 12.51 -0.77
N VAL A 19 22.07 12.61 -1.18
CA VAL A 19 23.23 12.37 -0.30
C VAL A 19 23.65 13.65 0.43
N SER A 20 23.27 14.81 -0.09
CA SER A 20 23.40 16.13 0.55
C SER A 20 22.52 17.16 -0.18
N PRO A 21 22.25 18.33 0.40
CA PRO A 21 21.51 19.38 -0.28
C PRO A 21 22.09 19.67 -1.67
N GLY A 22 21.26 19.53 -2.70
CA GLY A 22 21.64 19.74 -4.10
C GLY A 22 22.45 18.62 -4.77
N ARG A 23 22.68 17.47 -4.09
CA ARG A 23 23.39 16.33 -4.67
C ARG A 23 22.57 15.06 -4.55
N SER A 24 21.96 14.63 -5.65
CA SER A 24 21.24 13.36 -5.77
C SER A 24 22.08 12.31 -6.49
N VAL A 25 21.97 11.07 -6.06
CA VAL A 25 22.54 9.89 -6.73
C VAL A 25 21.43 9.01 -7.23
N ALA A 26 21.35 8.79 -8.53
CA ALA A 26 20.40 7.88 -9.13
C ALA A 26 20.74 6.43 -8.72
N LEU A 27 19.77 5.75 -8.08
CA LEU A 27 19.87 4.32 -7.76
C LEU A 27 19.43 3.47 -8.94
N VAL A 28 18.34 3.87 -9.57
CA VAL A 28 17.71 3.15 -10.67
C VAL A 28 17.26 4.15 -11.71
N ASP A 29 17.56 3.86 -12.97
CA ASP A 29 17.04 4.57 -14.14
C ASP A 29 16.31 3.54 -15.02
N PHE A 30 14.98 3.52 -14.93
CA PHE A 30 14.13 2.60 -15.66
C PHE A 30 14.16 2.87 -17.17
N ARG A 31 14.45 4.11 -17.63
CA ARG A 31 14.56 4.45 -19.04
C ARG A 31 15.63 3.66 -19.78
N ARG A 32 16.57 3.05 -19.04
CA ARG A 32 17.59 2.15 -19.58
C ARG A 32 17.06 0.75 -19.91
N LEU A 33 15.85 0.41 -19.44
CA LEU A 33 15.23 -0.87 -19.75
C LEU A 33 14.76 -0.88 -21.22
N ARG A 34 15.09 -1.96 -21.94
CA ARG A 34 14.62 -2.17 -23.31
C ARG A 34 13.20 -2.77 -23.29
N GLN A 35 12.23 -2.01 -22.78
CA GLN A 35 10.84 -2.40 -22.65
C GLN A 35 9.92 -1.32 -23.24
N PRO A 36 8.73 -1.67 -23.70
CA PRO A 36 7.76 -0.69 -24.25
C PRO A 36 7.35 0.40 -23.23
N HIS A 37 7.42 0.07 -21.93
CA HIS A 37 6.98 0.93 -20.82
C HIS A 37 8.05 0.99 -19.74
N PRO A 38 9.17 1.73 -19.96
CA PRO A 38 10.33 1.72 -19.07
C PRO A 38 10.13 2.67 -17.88
N TYR A 39 9.07 2.47 -17.08
CA TYR A 39 8.73 3.24 -15.90
C TYR A 39 7.93 2.41 -14.90
N VAL A 40 7.85 2.85 -13.66
CA VAL A 40 6.91 2.36 -12.68
C VAL A 40 5.66 3.23 -12.71
N ALA A 41 4.50 2.63 -12.98
CA ALA A 41 3.22 3.32 -12.91
C ALA A 41 2.70 3.36 -11.46
N MET A 42 2.57 4.56 -10.90
CA MET A 42 2.03 4.78 -9.56
C MET A 42 0.51 4.98 -9.66
N VAL A 43 -0.21 3.90 -9.86
CA VAL A 43 -1.68 3.85 -10.00
C VAL A 43 -2.33 3.78 -8.61
N PRO A 44 -3.45 4.47 -8.35
CA PRO A 44 -4.27 4.21 -7.18
C PRO A 44 -4.75 2.74 -7.17
N GLN A 45 -4.62 2.07 -6.03
CA GLN A 45 -4.93 0.64 -5.93
C GLN A 45 -6.37 0.31 -6.31
N TRP A 46 -7.32 1.17 -5.94
CA TRP A 46 -8.73 0.97 -6.25
C TRP A 46 -9.02 1.00 -7.74
N ASP A 47 -8.39 1.91 -8.48
CA ASP A 47 -8.59 2.01 -9.93
C ASP A 47 -8.08 0.76 -10.64
N LEU A 48 -6.92 0.25 -10.22
CA LEU A 48 -6.38 -1.02 -10.71
C LEU A 48 -7.29 -2.21 -10.39
N LEU A 49 -7.79 -2.29 -9.14
CA LEU A 49 -8.66 -3.39 -8.71
C LEU A 49 -9.99 -3.36 -9.45
N ASN A 50 -10.59 -2.19 -9.65
CA ASN A 50 -11.81 -2.04 -10.42
C ASN A 50 -11.60 -2.45 -11.88
N LEU A 51 -10.50 -2.00 -12.51
CA LEU A 51 -10.15 -2.41 -13.87
C LEU A 51 -10.04 -3.94 -14.01
N LEU A 52 -9.40 -4.59 -13.03
CA LEU A 52 -9.25 -6.05 -13.03
C LEU A 52 -10.58 -6.76 -12.81
N ALA A 53 -11.42 -6.26 -11.90
CA ALA A 53 -12.75 -6.81 -11.65
C ALA A 53 -13.63 -6.73 -12.90
N GLU A 54 -13.71 -5.56 -13.53
CA GLU A 54 -14.47 -5.37 -14.78
C GLU A 54 -13.94 -6.25 -15.93
N ALA A 55 -12.62 -6.42 -16.03
CA ALA A 55 -12.04 -7.30 -17.03
C ALA A 55 -12.38 -8.77 -16.76
N GLY A 56 -12.39 -9.16 -15.46
CA GLY A 56 -12.80 -10.50 -15.06
C GLY A 56 -14.28 -10.77 -15.35
N GLU A 57 -15.16 -9.82 -15.03
CA GLU A 57 -16.61 -9.96 -15.27
C GLU A 57 -16.98 -10.12 -16.76
N ALA A 58 -16.09 -9.68 -17.66
CA ALA A 58 -16.26 -9.94 -19.09
C ALA A 58 -15.98 -11.41 -19.49
N GLU A 59 -15.37 -12.20 -18.62
CA GLU A 59 -15.05 -13.60 -18.87
C GLU A 59 -16.19 -14.51 -18.40
N PRO A 60 -16.76 -15.39 -19.26
CA PRO A 60 -17.93 -16.20 -18.92
C PRO A 60 -17.74 -17.16 -17.73
N THR A 61 -16.49 -17.51 -17.45
CA THR A 61 -16.12 -18.45 -16.37
C THR A 61 -15.73 -17.77 -15.09
N PHE A 62 -15.72 -16.43 -15.05
CA PHE A 62 -15.36 -15.65 -13.86
C PHE A 62 -16.61 -15.27 -13.06
N THR A 63 -16.53 -15.36 -11.73
CA THR A 63 -17.57 -14.89 -10.83
C THR A 63 -16.95 -14.11 -9.67
N LEU A 64 -17.27 -12.83 -9.57
CA LEU A 64 -16.87 -11.98 -8.45
C LEU A 64 -18.02 -11.93 -7.42
N ARG A 65 -17.73 -12.32 -6.18
CA ARG A 65 -18.69 -12.23 -5.06
C ARG A 65 -18.19 -11.22 -4.04
N MET A 66 -18.74 -10.02 -4.09
CA MET A 66 -18.47 -8.98 -3.09
C MET A 66 -19.25 -9.24 -1.80
N ARG A 67 -18.70 -8.76 -0.67
CA ARG A 67 -19.30 -8.91 0.67
C ARG A 67 -19.58 -10.39 1.05
N ALA A 68 -18.73 -11.28 0.57
CA ALA A 68 -18.74 -12.70 0.91
C ALA A 68 -17.47 -13.01 1.72
N GLU A 69 -17.58 -12.94 3.05
CA GLU A 69 -16.47 -13.20 3.97
C GLU A 69 -16.27 -14.70 4.13
N VAL A 70 -15.07 -15.19 3.81
CA VAL A 70 -14.72 -16.59 4.04
C VAL A 70 -14.55 -16.83 5.54
N THR A 71 -15.31 -17.78 6.06
CA THR A 71 -15.36 -18.13 7.50
C THR A 71 -14.68 -19.45 7.82
N GLY A 72 -14.33 -20.26 6.82
CA GLY A 72 -13.64 -21.53 7.02
C GLY A 72 -13.33 -22.24 5.71
N LEU A 73 -12.48 -23.28 5.80
CA LEU A 73 -12.19 -24.19 4.70
C LEU A 73 -13.10 -25.41 4.76
N LEU A 74 -13.54 -25.90 3.60
CA LEU A 74 -14.18 -27.20 3.45
C LEU A 74 -13.09 -28.28 3.30
N ARG A 75 -13.33 -29.45 3.91
CA ARG A 75 -12.41 -30.58 3.82
C ARG A 75 -13.17 -31.85 3.47
N GLU A 76 -12.62 -32.61 2.55
CA GLU A 76 -13.07 -33.94 2.15
C GLU A 76 -11.85 -34.85 2.05
N GLU A 77 -11.90 -35.99 2.68
CA GLU A 77 -10.80 -37.00 2.68
C GLU A 77 -9.42 -36.42 3.02
N GLY A 78 -9.39 -35.42 3.95
CA GLY A 78 -8.15 -34.73 4.34
C GLY A 78 -7.65 -33.64 3.40
N LYS A 79 -8.28 -33.43 2.25
CA LYS A 79 -7.96 -32.38 1.29
C LYS A 79 -8.90 -31.18 1.45
N ILE A 80 -8.39 -29.99 1.09
CA ILE A 80 -9.24 -28.80 1.00
C ILE A 80 -10.07 -28.92 -0.27
N SER A 81 -11.41 -28.84 -0.11
CA SER A 81 -12.39 -28.98 -1.19
C SER A 81 -13.20 -27.71 -1.43
N GLY A 82 -12.81 -26.58 -0.81
CA GLY A 82 -13.51 -25.31 -0.98
C GLY A 82 -13.53 -24.46 0.28
N VAL A 83 -14.50 -23.54 0.34
CA VAL A 83 -14.65 -22.58 1.44
C VAL A 83 -16.10 -22.49 1.94
N ARG A 84 -16.28 -22.20 3.23
CA ARG A 84 -17.52 -21.64 3.79
C ARG A 84 -17.40 -20.12 3.82
N TYR A 85 -18.49 -19.45 3.57
CA TYR A 85 -18.53 -17.98 3.61
C TYR A 85 -19.84 -17.48 4.21
N GLN A 86 -19.81 -16.24 4.69
CA GLN A 86 -20.97 -15.47 5.13
C GLN A 86 -21.17 -14.31 4.17
N SER A 87 -22.42 -14.13 3.69
CA SER A 87 -22.82 -13.01 2.83
C SER A 87 -24.09 -12.35 3.36
N PRO A 88 -24.53 -11.22 2.81
CA PRO A 88 -25.82 -10.61 3.16
C PRO A 88 -27.03 -11.52 2.93
N SER A 89 -26.90 -12.51 2.02
CA SER A 89 -27.94 -13.53 1.75
C SER A 89 -27.87 -14.72 2.71
N GLY A 90 -26.96 -14.71 3.68
CA GLY A 90 -26.73 -15.79 4.62
C GLY A 90 -25.42 -16.58 4.37
N PRO A 91 -25.22 -17.65 5.13
CA PRO A 91 -24.10 -18.55 4.98
C PRO A 91 -24.18 -19.36 3.68
N GLY A 92 -23.01 -19.71 3.15
CA GLY A 92 -22.92 -20.53 1.95
C GLY A 92 -21.62 -21.33 1.90
N GLU A 93 -21.59 -22.27 0.96
CA GLU A 93 -20.41 -23.06 0.64
C GLU A 93 -20.07 -22.90 -0.84
N LEU A 94 -18.78 -22.88 -1.16
CA LEU A 94 -18.27 -22.92 -2.50
C LEU A 94 -17.23 -24.04 -2.61
N ARG A 95 -17.50 -25.03 -3.43
CA ARG A 95 -16.60 -26.17 -3.67
C ARG A 95 -15.71 -25.88 -4.86
N ALA A 96 -14.45 -26.26 -4.75
CA ALA A 96 -13.44 -26.10 -5.80
C ALA A 96 -12.33 -27.14 -5.64
N GLU A 97 -11.76 -27.57 -6.75
CA GLU A 97 -10.59 -28.46 -6.79
C GLU A 97 -9.33 -27.75 -6.25
N LEU A 98 -9.23 -26.43 -6.45
CA LEU A 98 -8.14 -25.58 -5.94
C LEU A 98 -8.71 -24.37 -5.20
N THR A 99 -8.20 -24.12 -4.00
CA THR A 99 -8.48 -22.92 -3.22
C THR A 99 -7.20 -22.10 -3.07
N VAL A 100 -7.21 -20.84 -3.51
CA VAL A 100 -6.08 -19.91 -3.40
C VAL A 100 -6.42 -18.84 -2.36
N GLY A 101 -5.68 -18.81 -1.25
CA GLY A 101 -5.85 -17.83 -0.19
C GLY A 101 -5.06 -16.55 -0.46
N CYS A 102 -5.74 -15.45 -0.84
CA CYS A 102 -5.18 -14.12 -1.00
C CYS A 102 -5.70 -13.16 0.08
N ASP A 103 -5.99 -13.67 1.27
CA ASP A 103 -6.69 -13.03 2.38
C ASP A 103 -5.74 -12.29 3.36
N GLY A 104 -4.53 -11.98 2.92
CA GLY A 104 -3.62 -11.04 3.56
C GLY A 104 -2.89 -11.57 4.80
N ARG A 105 -2.42 -10.64 5.65
CA ARG A 105 -1.56 -10.93 6.80
C ARG A 105 -2.23 -11.79 7.86
N GLY A 106 -3.52 -11.58 8.09
CA GLY A 106 -4.35 -12.35 9.02
C GLY A 106 -4.96 -13.62 8.41
N SER A 107 -4.42 -14.13 7.31
CA SER A 107 -4.99 -15.20 6.49
C SER A 107 -5.66 -16.33 7.28
N LEU A 108 -6.96 -16.46 7.11
CA LEU A 108 -7.74 -17.58 7.61
C LEU A 108 -7.34 -18.88 6.89
N ALA A 109 -7.19 -18.80 5.57
CA ALA A 109 -6.80 -19.94 4.75
C ALA A 109 -5.47 -20.54 5.23
N ARG A 110 -4.46 -19.70 5.47
CA ARG A 110 -3.15 -20.12 6.01
C ARG A 110 -3.29 -20.77 7.38
N ARG A 111 -4.04 -20.16 8.29
CA ARG A 111 -4.24 -20.64 9.66
C ARG A 111 -4.95 -22.01 9.67
N GLU A 112 -6.03 -22.15 8.93
CA GLU A 112 -6.79 -23.41 8.86
C GLU A 112 -6.07 -24.52 8.09
N ALA A 113 -5.19 -24.15 7.14
CA ALA A 113 -4.32 -25.12 6.48
C ALA A 113 -3.15 -25.60 7.39
N GLY A 114 -3.02 -25.04 8.59
CA GLY A 114 -1.95 -25.40 9.53
C GLY A 114 -0.58 -24.83 9.15
N LEU A 115 -0.52 -23.88 8.21
CA LEU A 115 0.71 -23.26 7.76
C LEU A 115 1.12 -22.14 8.72
N LYS A 116 2.37 -22.20 9.18
CA LYS A 116 2.97 -21.20 10.08
C LYS A 116 3.94 -20.33 9.27
N PRO A 117 3.75 -19.02 9.20
CA PRO A 117 4.73 -18.13 8.56
C PRO A 117 6.02 -18.10 9.41
N ARG A 118 7.15 -17.96 8.76
CA ARG A 118 8.37 -17.54 9.41
C ARG A 118 8.38 -16.01 9.45
N GLU A 119 8.36 -15.44 10.65
CA GLU A 119 8.41 -14.00 10.82
C GLU A 119 9.84 -13.53 11.06
N TYR A 120 10.20 -12.42 10.41
CA TYR A 120 11.48 -11.76 10.61
C TYR A 120 11.25 -10.43 11.31
N PRO A 121 12.10 -10.06 12.30
CA PRO A 121 11.97 -8.81 13.00
C PRO A 121 12.19 -7.63 12.04
N VAL A 122 11.27 -6.69 12.06
CA VAL A 122 11.37 -5.42 11.31
C VAL A 122 11.48 -4.30 12.33
N PRO A 123 12.51 -3.42 12.25
CA PRO A 123 12.75 -2.40 13.27
C PRO A 123 11.83 -1.17 13.16
N PHE A 124 10.91 -1.13 12.21
CA PHE A 124 10.06 0.03 11.96
C PHE A 124 8.62 -0.36 11.64
N ASP A 125 7.72 0.60 11.87
CA ASP A 125 6.37 0.65 11.36
C ASP A 125 6.23 1.84 10.40
N VAL A 126 5.08 1.98 9.75
CA VAL A 126 4.84 3.08 8.83
C VAL A 126 3.55 3.81 9.18
N TRP A 127 3.62 5.13 9.21
CA TRP A 127 2.47 6.00 9.20
C TRP A 127 2.15 6.43 7.77
N TRP A 128 0.94 6.10 7.32
CA TRP A 128 0.43 6.48 6.00
C TRP A 128 -0.53 7.65 6.11
N PHE A 129 -0.27 8.71 5.36
CA PHE A 129 -1.16 9.86 5.25
C PHE A 129 -1.03 10.52 3.88
N ARG A 130 -1.91 11.48 3.60
CA ARG A 130 -1.95 12.22 2.35
C ARG A 130 -1.72 13.69 2.59
N LEU A 131 -1.02 14.34 1.68
CA LEU A 131 -0.88 15.80 1.65
C LEU A 131 -1.38 16.31 0.29
N PRO A 132 -2.03 17.48 0.23
CA PRO A 132 -2.32 18.14 -1.04
C PRO A 132 -1.03 18.34 -1.82
N ARG A 133 -1.12 18.22 -3.13
CA ARG A 133 0.00 18.44 -4.04
C ARG A 133 -0.28 19.69 -4.89
N ASP A 134 0.64 20.61 -4.91
CA ASP A 134 0.68 21.65 -5.95
C ASP A 134 0.95 20.98 -7.31
N ALA A 135 0.13 21.31 -8.31
CA ALA A 135 0.26 20.77 -9.67
C ALA A 135 1.62 21.09 -10.31
N THR A 136 2.26 22.17 -9.88
CA THR A 136 3.56 22.63 -10.39
C THR A 136 4.75 21.95 -9.72
N ALA A 137 4.56 21.34 -8.56
CA ALA A 137 5.64 20.73 -7.79
C ALA A 137 6.05 19.38 -8.39
N THR A 138 7.30 19.26 -8.78
CA THR A 138 7.93 18.02 -9.23
C THR A 138 8.40 17.25 -8.00
N PHE A 139 7.79 16.11 -7.76
CA PHE A 139 8.23 15.18 -6.71
C PHE A 139 8.80 13.92 -7.34
N THR A 140 9.98 13.56 -6.92
CA THR A 140 10.58 12.27 -7.26
C THR A 140 10.26 11.28 -6.14
N LEU A 141 10.22 9.98 -6.44
CA LEU A 141 10.09 8.93 -5.42
C LEU A 141 11.39 8.89 -4.60
N PHE A 142 11.43 9.64 -3.49
CA PHE A 142 12.61 9.74 -2.64
C PHE A 142 12.33 9.35 -1.21
N PRO A 143 13.20 8.54 -0.59
CA PRO A 143 13.33 8.56 0.86
C PRO A 143 14.06 9.84 1.30
N ARG A 144 13.46 10.55 2.25
CA ARG A 144 14.08 11.66 2.98
C ARG A 144 14.42 11.18 4.37
N THR A 145 15.61 11.48 4.83
CA THR A 145 16.13 10.92 6.09
C THR A 145 16.70 12.01 6.97
N ALA A 146 16.48 11.85 8.28
CA ALA A 146 17.15 12.56 9.35
C ALA A 146 17.48 11.54 10.46
N PRO A 147 18.30 11.87 11.45
CA PRO A 147 18.61 10.95 12.52
C PRO A 147 17.36 10.35 13.17
N GLY A 148 17.19 9.04 13.07
CA GLY A 148 16.06 8.29 13.62
C GLY A 148 14.70 8.50 12.93
N LYS A 149 14.66 9.19 11.79
CA LYS A 149 13.43 9.48 11.03
C LYS A 149 13.67 9.26 9.54
N ALA A 150 12.65 8.77 8.85
CA ALA A 150 12.64 8.69 7.40
C ALA A 150 11.21 8.83 6.87
N LEU A 151 11.05 9.40 5.69
CA LEU A 151 9.80 9.37 4.96
C LEU A 151 10.03 9.12 3.47
N ILE A 152 9.05 8.53 2.84
CA ILE A 152 9.01 8.30 1.40
C ILE A 152 7.84 9.10 0.84
N VAL A 153 8.12 9.95 -0.15
CA VAL A 153 7.11 10.71 -0.87
C VAL A 153 6.73 9.94 -2.13
N ILE A 154 5.46 9.61 -2.26
CA ILE A 154 4.91 8.92 -3.41
C ILE A 154 3.97 9.89 -4.12
N PRO A 155 4.39 10.50 -5.23
CA PRO A 155 3.52 11.41 -5.96
C PRO A 155 2.35 10.65 -6.60
N ARG A 156 1.15 11.19 -6.39
CA ARG A 156 -0.10 10.76 -6.98
C ARG A 156 -0.71 11.91 -7.77
N GLU A 157 -1.76 11.64 -8.53
CA GLU A 157 -2.52 12.71 -9.16
C GLU A 157 -3.30 13.49 -8.09
N GLY A 158 -3.02 14.79 -7.99
CA GLY A 158 -3.67 15.70 -7.04
C GLY A 158 -3.21 15.61 -5.58
N TYR A 159 -2.39 14.64 -5.19
CA TYR A 159 -1.91 14.51 -3.81
C TYR A 159 -0.56 13.80 -3.71
N LEU A 160 0.06 13.92 -2.54
CA LEU A 160 1.23 13.14 -2.15
C LEU A 160 0.78 12.06 -1.15
N GLN A 161 1.13 10.81 -1.43
CA GLN A 161 1.03 9.74 -0.46
C GLN A 161 2.35 9.67 0.32
N ILE A 162 2.28 9.85 1.62
CA ILE A 162 3.48 9.83 2.48
C ILE A 162 3.52 8.53 3.26
N ALA A 163 4.69 7.88 3.22
CA ALA A 163 5.05 6.79 4.11
C ALA A 163 6.11 7.30 5.09
N PHE A 164 5.71 7.61 6.32
CA PHE A 164 6.61 8.08 7.38
C PHE A 164 7.01 6.88 8.24
N LEU A 165 8.29 6.54 8.21
CA LEU A 165 8.83 5.42 8.98
C LEU A 165 9.00 5.84 10.44
N ILE A 166 8.43 5.07 11.33
CA ILE A 166 8.56 5.22 12.78
C ILE A 166 9.21 3.96 13.38
N PRO A 167 9.88 4.06 14.52
CA PRO A 167 10.39 2.87 15.22
C PRO A 167 9.27 1.87 15.48
N LYS A 168 9.59 0.57 15.52
CA LYS A 168 8.63 -0.48 15.82
C LYS A 168 8.02 -0.34 17.21
N GLY A 169 6.70 -0.37 17.31
CA GLY A 169 5.96 -0.50 18.56
C GLY A 169 5.50 0.76 19.29
N PRO A 170 6.10 1.97 19.17
CA PRO A 170 5.72 3.13 19.97
C PRO A 170 4.59 3.99 19.38
N ASP A 171 3.72 3.46 18.49
CA ASP A 171 2.65 4.23 17.84
C ASP A 171 1.83 5.07 18.82
N ALA A 172 1.31 4.47 19.88
CA ALA A 172 0.50 5.18 20.88
C ALA A 172 1.29 6.32 21.56
N ARG A 173 2.56 6.11 21.88
CA ARG A 173 3.42 7.12 22.50
C ARG A 173 3.72 8.28 21.55
N LEU A 174 3.92 7.98 20.26
CA LEU A 174 4.15 9.01 19.25
C LEU A 174 2.89 9.83 19.00
N ARG A 175 1.72 9.19 18.96
CA ARG A 175 0.41 9.87 18.85
C ARG A 175 0.13 10.76 20.07
N ALA A 176 0.52 10.34 21.27
CA ALA A 176 0.36 11.12 22.49
C ALA A 176 1.15 12.44 22.48
N ARG A 177 2.16 12.60 21.60
CA ARG A 177 2.88 13.87 21.39
C ARG A 177 2.02 14.95 20.70
N GLY A 178 0.89 14.53 20.13
CA GLY A 178 -0.09 15.40 19.49
C GLY A 178 0.23 15.76 18.03
N LEU A 179 -0.76 16.38 17.40
CA LEU A 179 -0.76 16.71 15.97
C LEU A 179 0.37 17.70 15.60
N ASP A 180 0.64 18.70 16.47
CA ASP A 180 1.69 19.69 16.18
C ASP A 180 3.09 19.07 16.20
N ALA A 181 3.32 18.07 17.07
CA ALA A 181 4.58 17.33 17.06
C ALA A 181 4.73 16.51 15.78
N PHE A 182 3.66 15.87 15.34
CA PHE A 182 3.62 15.15 14.06
C PHE A 182 3.95 16.09 12.89
N ARG A 183 3.29 17.26 12.82
CA ARG A 183 3.53 18.24 11.74
C ARG A 183 4.98 18.73 11.73
N ARG A 184 5.56 19.02 12.89
CA ARG A 184 6.98 19.39 13.02
C ARG A 184 7.91 18.29 12.51
N ASP A 185 7.65 17.03 12.87
CA ASP A 185 8.45 15.89 12.42
C ASP A 185 8.40 15.71 10.89
N VAL A 186 7.24 15.98 10.26
CA VAL A 186 7.11 15.95 8.81
C VAL A 186 7.87 17.10 8.15
N VAL A 187 7.71 18.33 8.66
CA VAL A 187 8.37 19.54 8.11
C VAL A 187 9.90 19.46 8.26
N GLU A 188 10.40 18.84 9.31
CA GLU A 188 11.84 18.61 9.49
C GLU A 188 12.45 17.81 8.32
N LEU A 189 11.72 16.80 7.82
CA LEU A 189 12.16 15.97 6.69
C LEU A 189 11.74 16.54 5.32
N MET A 190 10.72 17.37 5.30
CA MET A 190 10.09 17.91 4.09
C MET A 190 9.67 19.36 4.32
N PRO A 191 10.64 20.32 4.36
CA PRO A 191 10.36 21.73 4.65
C PRO A 191 9.33 22.35 3.71
N GLU A 192 9.30 21.94 2.45
CA GLU A 192 8.32 22.36 1.46
C GLU A 192 6.87 21.93 1.78
N ALA A 193 6.67 20.98 2.69
CA ALA A 193 5.35 20.58 3.14
C ALA A 193 4.78 21.46 4.28
N SER A 194 5.44 22.56 4.67
CA SER A 194 5.03 23.41 5.80
C SER A 194 3.58 23.89 5.72
N GLU A 195 3.10 24.20 4.53
CA GLU A 195 1.71 24.58 4.29
C GLU A 195 0.80 23.35 4.12
N SER A 196 1.19 22.41 3.25
CA SER A 196 0.35 21.27 2.91
C SER A 196 0.11 20.32 4.08
N VAL A 197 1.04 20.23 5.05
CA VAL A 197 0.88 19.41 6.25
C VAL A 197 -0.27 19.88 7.16
N GLN A 198 -0.69 21.15 7.05
CA GLN A 198 -1.84 21.68 7.78
C GLN A 198 -3.16 21.04 7.36
N ALA A 199 -3.23 20.45 6.17
CA ALA A 199 -4.39 19.69 5.72
C ALA A 199 -4.63 18.40 6.53
N VAL A 200 -3.63 17.90 7.25
CA VAL A 200 -3.83 16.83 8.24
C VAL A 200 -4.39 17.47 9.50
N THR A 201 -5.68 17.32 9.74
CA THR A 201 -6.38 17.98 10.87
C THR A 201 -6.55 17.07 12.09
N SER A 202 -6.36 15.77 11.91
CA SER A 202 -6.42 14.77 12.98
C SER A 202 -5.37 13.69 12.77
N LEU A 203 -4.85 13.14 13.87
CA LEU A 203 -4.02 11.92 13.81
C LEU A 203 -4.82 10.69 13.39
N ASP A 204 -6.15 10.74 13.37
CA ASP A 204 -6.99 9.67 12.82
C ASP A 204 -6.86 9.55 11.30
N ASP A 205 -6.43 10.62 10.62
CA ASP A 205 -6.11 10.61 9.19
C ASP A 205 -4.78 9.90 8.90
N VAL A 206 -3.95 9.72 9.93
CA VAL A 206 -2.65 9.03 9.85
C VAL A 206 -2.86 7.55 10.17
N LYS A 207 -2.78 6.71 9.13
CA LYS A 207 -3.01 5.27 9.27
C LYS A 207 -1.72 4.54 9.66
N HIS A 208 -1.77 3.77 10.73
CA HIS A 208 -0.65 2.94 11.19
C HIS A 208 -0.63 1.62 10.42
N LEU A 209 0.52 1.31 9.84
CA LEU A 209 0.83 0.02 9.24
C LEU A 209 1.86 -0.71 10.11
N ASP A 210 1.43 -1.74 10.81
CA ASP A 210 2.30 -2.70 11.49
C ASP A 210 3.05 -3.53 10.44
N VAL A 211 4.33 -3.21 10.22
CA VAL A 211 5.14 -3.89 9.20
C VAL A 211 5.60 -5.24 9.74
N ARG A 212 5.38 -6.30 8.96
CA ARG A 212 5.83 -7.67 9.25
C ARG A 212 6.44 -8.26 8.00
N MET A 213 7.52 -8.98 8.14
CA MET A 213 8.19 -9.74 7.09
C MET A 213 8.35 -11.21 7.49
#